data_b47ed8e97e20b5a5cabc99a87ff52c63
#
_entry.id   b47ed8e97e20b5a5cabc99a87ff52c63
#
_cell.length_a   1.000
_cell.length_b   1.000
_cell.length_c   1.000
_cell.angle_alpha   90.00
_cell.angle_beta   90.00
_cell.angle_gamma   90.00
#
_symmetry.space_group_name_H-M   'P 1'
#
loop_
_entity.id
_entity.type
_entity.pdbx_description
1 polymer ?
#
loop_
_entity_poly.entity_id
_entity_poly.type
_entity_poly.pdbx_seq_one_letter_code
_entity_poly.pdbx_strand_id
1 'polypeptide(L)'
;MNEEFDEIEKQLWEQLGKLPTPDPSQAMKPRFHAMLDTYKAEVEEKKASSFNSFFAKIKEVFVYKPSYNWVYAMILIVMSGAIGYFAGKPSNQVVADQNDVKQLSSEVQEMKEMMMLSMLENPTATERLKAVSYTQELNKVDDKVIDALLTTLNSDPNENVRLVTLEALVQLGNYPKVREGLVQSLMKQESPLVQVALADAMVKLQEKRSVKEFKQLLQKENLNKAVKGKIEKTIQVLS
;
A
#
# COMPACT_ATOMS: atom_id res chain seq x y z
N MET A 1 -27.47 -15.95 -17.24
CA MET A 1 -26.49 -14.98 -17.77
C MET A 1 -25.14 -15.09 -17.07
N ASN A 2 -25.06 -15.53 -15.78
CA ASN A 2 -23.77 -15.78 -15.11
C ASN A 2 -23.12 -17.11 -15.47
N GLU A 3 -23.91 -18.17 -15.68
CA GLU A 3 -23.39 -19.54 -15.98
C GLU A 3 -22.65 -19.59 -17.35
N GLU A 4 -23.10 -18.83 -18.32
CA GLU A 4 -22.52 -18.78 -19.67
C GLU A 4 -21.17 -18.00 -19.68
N PHE A 5 -21.02 -17.00 -18.80
CA PHE A 5 -19.75 -16.29 -18.58
C PHE A 5 -18.71 -17.16 -17.87
N ASP A 6 -19.13 -17.93 -16.88
CA ASP A 6 -18.26 -18.84 -16.12
C ASP A 6 -17.73 -19.98 -17.02
N GLU A 7 -18.55 -20.44 -17.96
CA GLU A 7 -18.15 -21.49 -18.90
C GLU A 7 -17.16 -20.97 -19.96
N ILE A 8 -17.34 -19.75 -20.44
CA ILE A 8 -16.39 -19.08 -21.37
C ILE A 8 -15.05 -18.79 -20.67
N GLU A 9 -15.09 -18.33 -19.45
CA GLU A 9 -13.88 -18.08 -18.64
C GLU A 9 -13.11 -19.39 -18.41
N LYS A 10 -13.78 -20.45 -18.05
CA LYS A 10 -13.20 -21.78 -17.85
C LYS A 10 -12.55 -22.33 -19.15
N GLN A 11 -13.20 -22.17 -20.29
CA GLN A 11 -12.65 -22.57 -21.59
C GLN A 11 -11.42 -21.73 -21.97
N LEU A 12 -11.43 -20.44 -21.64
CA LEU A 12 -10.29 -19.54 -21.87
C LEU A 12 -9.06 -19.98 -21.06
N TRP A 13 -9.24 -20.27 -19.78
CA TRP A 13 -8.18 -20.78 -18.90
C TRP A 13 -7.65 -22.14 -19.35
N GLU A 14 -8.53 -23.01 -19.83
CA GLU A 14 -8.10 -24.31 -20.37
C GLU A 14 -7.31 -24.19 -21.68
N GLN A 15 -7.64 -23.21 -22.52
CA GLN A 15 -6.85 -22.91 -23.73
C GLN A 15 -5.50 -22.25 -23.41
N LEU A 16 -5.48 -21.32 -22.44
CA LEU A 16 -4.24 -20.68 -21.95
C LEU A 16 -3.27 -21.70 -21.34
N GLY A 17 -3.79 -22.70 -20.61
CA GLY A 17 -2.98 -23.78 -20.04
C GLY A 17 -2.39 -24.74 -21.10
N LYS A 18 -2.97 -24.78 -22.31
CA LYS A 18 -2.47 -25.58 -23.44
C LYS A 18 -1.45 -24.85 -24.33
N LEU A 19 -1.21 -23.56 -24.10
CA LEU A 19 -0.18 -22.81 -24.82
C LEU A 19 1.19 -23.39 -24.48
N PRO A 20 2.01 -23.72 -25.49
CA PRO A 20 3.37 -24.20 -25.24
C PRO A 20 4.17 -23.08 -24.57
N THR A 21 4.49 -23.27 -23.30
CA THR A 21 5.45 -22.40 -22.62
C THR A 21 6.83 -22.69 -23.27
N PRO A 22 7.54 -21.66 -23.74
CA PRO A 22 8.86 -21.87 -24.32
C PRO A 22 9.77 -22.50 -23.27
N ASP A 23 10.37 -23.65 -23.60
CA ASP A 23 11.32 -24.29 -22.72
C ASP A 23 12.49 -23.36 -22.43
N PRO A 24 12.88 -23.21 -21.16
CA PRO A 24 14.03 -22.38 -20.81
C PRO A 24 15.28 -22.90 -21.53
N SER A 25 16.06 -21.98 -22.13
CA SER A 25 17.29 -22.30 -22.85
C SER A 25 18.13 -23.28 -22.05
N GLN A 26 18.61 -24.35 -22.71
CA GLN A 26 19.49 -25.36 -22.10
C GLN A 26 20.74 -24.76 -21.44
N ALA A 27 21.16 -23.57 -21.88
CA ALA A 27 22.27 -22.83 -21.30
C ALA A 27 21.90 -22.06 -20.01
N MET A 28 20.64 -21.95 -19.66
CA MET A 28 20.20 -21.16 -18.49
C MET A 28 20.55 -21.84 -17.16
N LYS A 29 20.30 -23.15 -17.06
CA LYS A 29 20.64 -23.94 -15.88
C LYS A 29 22.14 -23.93 -15.55
N PRO A 30 23.05 -24.24 -16.51
CA PRO A 30 24.48 -24.20 -16.21
C PRO A 30 24.99 -22.80 -15.91
N ARG A 31 24.46 -21.74 -16.52
CA ARG A 31 24.83 -20.36 -16.18
C ARG A 31 24.37 -19.97 -14.76
N PHE A 32 23.19 -20.38 -14.37
CA PHE A 32 22.69 -20.13 -13.02
C PHE A 32 23.51 -20.87 -11.97
N HIS A 33 23.84 -22.15 -12.19
CA HIS A 33 24.68 -22.90 -11.27
C HIS A 33 26.11 -22.35 -11.20
N ALA A 34 26.70 -21.96 -12.30
CA ALA A 34 28.03 -21.33 -12.31
C ALA A 34 28.06 -20.02 -11.51
N MET A 35 27.02 -19.19 -11.63
CA MET A 35 26.89 -17.95 -10.86
C MET A 35 26.69 -18.23 -9.36
N LEU A 36 25.91 -19.25 -9.03
CA LEU A 36 25.67 -19.67 -7.65
C LEU A 36 26.95 -20.23 -7.00
N ASP A 37 27.74 -21.02 -7.73
CA ASP A 37 28.98 -21.59 -7.25
C ASP A 37 30.05 -20.51 -7.05
N THR A 38 30.12 -19.52 -7.94
CA THR A 38 31.00 -18.35 -7.78
C THR A 38 30.64 -17.56 -6.53
N TYR A 39 29.35 -17.33 -6.28
CA TYR A 39 28.88 -16.64 -5.09
C TYR A 39 29.17 -17.42 -3.79
N LYS A 40 28.98 -18.74 -3.81
CA LYS A 40 29.31 -19.60 -2.66
C LYS A 40 30.80 -19.59 -2.35
N ALA A 41 31.66 -19.72 -3.37
CA ALA A 41 33.10 -19.65 -3.22
C ALA A 41 33.56 -18.31 -2.60
N GLU A 42 32.99 -17.19 -3.05
CA GLU A 42 33.30 -15.86 -2.54
C GLU A 42 32.89 -15.66 -1.06
N VAL A 43 31.75 -16.26 -0.65
CA VAL A 43 31.28 -16.22 0.74
C VAL A 43 32.11 -17.13 1.64
N GLU A 44 32.54 -18.30 1.17
CA GLU A 44 33.40 -19.23 1.90
C GLU A 44 34.84 -18.68 2.05
N GLU A 45 35.40 -18.05 1.01
CA GLU A 45 36.71 -17.43 1.05
C GLU A 45 36.78 -16.29 2.06
N LYS A 46 35.73 -15.45 2.13
CA LYS A 46 35.63 -14.37 3.13
C LYS A 46 35.53 -14.89 4.57
N LYS A 47 34.89 -16.02 4.80
CA LYS A 47 34.81 -16.67 6.12
C LYS A 47 36.10 -17.35 6.53
N ALA A 48 36.76 -18.06 5.61
CA ALA A 48 37.99 -18.79 5.89
C ALA A 48 39.19 -17.86 6.16
N SER A 49 39.33 -16.77 5.44
CA SER A 49 40.43 -15.80 5.57
C SER A 49 40.43 -15.09 6.93
N SER A 50 39.27 -14.77 7.50
CA SER A 50 39.18 -14.09 8.78
C SER A 50 39.49 -15.01 9.97
N PHE A 51 39.10 -16.29 9.90
CA PHE A 51 39.31 -17.25 11.00
C PHE A 51 40.74 -17.77 11.07
N ASN A 52 41.35 -18.09 9.91
CA ASN A 52 42.71 -18.63 9.87
C ASN A 52 43.78 -17.60 10.29
N SER A 53 43.61 -16.33 9.96
CA SER A 53 44.57 -15.27 10.36
C SER A 53 44.52 -15.00 11.87
N PHE A 54 43.34 -15.19 12.49
CA PHE A 54 43.17 -15.02 13.93
C PHE A 54 43.83 -16.14 14.72
N PHE A 55 43.65 -17.40 14.30
CA PHE A 55 44.28 -18.55 14.97
C PHE A 55 45.80 -18.64 14.74
N ALA A 56 46.32 -18.19 13.60
CA ALA A 56 47.77 -18.12 13.36
C ALA A 56 48.47 -17.16 14.35
N LYS A 57 47.86 -15.99 14.59
CA LYS A 57 48.38 -15.03 15.57
C LYS A 57 48.32 -15.51 17.01
N ILE A 58 47.28 -16.27 17.39
CA ILE A 58 47.16 -16.87 18.71
C ILE A 58 48.22 -17.93 18.95
N LYS A 59 48.57 -18.72 17.92
CA LYS A 59 49.57 -19.79 18.03
C LYS A 59 51.00 -19.25 18.31
N GLU A 60 51.35 -18.12 17.76
CA GLU A 60 52.65 -17.45 18.02
C GLU A 60 52.78 -16.95 19.45
N VAL A 61 51.70 -16.52 20.08
CA VAL A 61 51.70 -16.04 21.47
C VAL A 61 51.80 -17.18 22.47
N PHE A 62 51.34 -18.41 22.11
CA PHE A 62 51.32 -19.57 23.00
C PHE A 62 52.64 -20.35 23.03
N VAL A 63 53.60 -20.09 22.15
CA VAL A 63 54.88 -20.84 22.05
C VAL A 63 55.94 -20.31 23.03
N TYR A 64 55.74 -19.17 23.68
CA TYR A 64 56.69 -18.64 24.67
C TYR A 64 56.42 -19.32 26.02
N LYS A 65 57.37 -20.21 26.50
CA LYS A 65 57.37 -20.84 27.82
C LYS A 65 57.85 -19.87 28.92
N PRO A 66 56.99 -19.31 29.74
CA PRO A 66 57.40 -18.64 30.95
C PRO A 66 57.01 -19.48 32.16
N SER A 67 57.90 -19.48 33.14
CA SER A 67 57.78 -20.22 34.42
C SER A 67 56.74 -19.64 35.41
N TYR A 68 55.84 -18.78 34.99
CA TYR A 68 54.80 -18.15 35.81
C TYR A 68 53.39 -18.47 35.29
N ASN A 69 52.98 -19.72 35.36
CA ASN A 69 51.65 -20.17 34.87
C ASN A 69 50.47 -19.45 35.53
N TRP A 70 50.59 -18.98 36.76
CA TRP A 70 49.50 -18.30 37.47
C TRP A 70 49.25 -16.84 36.95
N VAL A 71 50.26 -16.16 36.43
CA VAL A 71 50.15 -14.80 35.89
C VAL A 71 49.31 -14.83 34.60
N TYR A 72 49.47 -15.88 33.76
CA TYR A 72 48.68 -16.05 32.54
C TYR A 72 47.23 -16.39 32.85
N ALA A 73 46.97 -17.21 33.91
CA ALA A 73 45.63 -17.46 34.37
C ALA A 73 44.92 -16.18 34.81
N MET A 74 45.61 -15.29 35.52
CA MET A 74 45.06 -14.00 35.94
C MET A 74 44.82 -13.07 34.77
N ILE A 75 45.72 -13.01 33.78
CA ILE A 75 45.52 -12.21 32.56
C ILE A 75 44.30 -12.72 31.74
N LEU A 76 44.16 -14.04 31.64
CA LEU A 76 42.99 -14.63 30.95
C LEU A 76 41.67 -14.34 31.68
N ILE A 77 41.67 -14.36 33.03
CA ILE A 77 40.48 -14.02 33.83
C ILE A 77 40.14 -12.51 33.64
N VAL A 78 41.13 -11.63 33.69
CA VAL A 78 40.93 -10.18 33.49
C VAL A 78 40.48 -9.89 32.05
N MET A 79 41.07 -10.55 31.05
CA MET A 79 40.67 -10.40 29.64
C MET A 79 39.29 -10.97 29.40
N SER A 80 38.94 -12.13 29.93
CA SER A 80 37.59 -12.68 29.80
C SER A 80 36.54 -11.82 30.51
N GLY A 81 36.88 -11.28 31.69
CA GLY A 81 36.03 -10.30 32.39
C GLY A 81 35.85 -8.99 31.60
N ALA A 82 36.91 -8.49 31.00
CA ALA A 82 36.85 -7.30 30.14
C ALA A 82 36.03 -7.55 28.87
N ILE A 83 36.26 -8.70 28.19
CA ILE A 83 35.48 -9.08 27.00
C ILE A 83 34.01 -9.34 27.39
N GLY A 84 33.76 -10.01 28.53
CA GLY A 84 32.40 -10.18 29.04
C GLY A 84 31.71 -8.86 29.41
N TYR A 85 32.44 -7.92 29.97
CA TYR A 85 31.93 -6.60 30.30
C TYR A 85 31.66 -5.74 29.04
N PHE A 86 32.53 -5.80 28.03
CA PHE A 86 32.33 -5.09 26.77
C PHE A 86 31.31 -5.76 25.86
N ALA A 87 31.27 -7.10 25.83
CA ALA A 87 30.28 -7.85 25.06
C ALA A 87 28.93 -7.95 25.78
N GLY A 88 28.92 -7.90 27.11
CA GLY A 88 27.71 -7.93 27.93
C GLY A 88 27.11 -6.55 28.20
N LYS A 89 27.78 -5.45 27.80
CA LYS A 89 27.02 -4.21 27.61
C LYS A 89 26.02 -4.54 26.53
N PRO A 90 24.69 -4.44 26.80
CA PRO A 90 23.74 -4.47 25.71
C PRO A 90 24.29 -3.42 24.75
N SER A 91 24.81 -3.85 23.57
CA SER A 91 24.92 -2.92 22.47
C SER A 91 23.57 -2.25 22.52
N ASN A 92 23.56 -0.94 22.68
CA ASN A 92 22.35 -0.20 22.35
C ASN A 92 21.94 -0.81 21.01
N GLN A 93 21.10 -1.83 21.06
CA GLN A 93 20.22 -2.07 19.95
C GLN A 93 19.76 -0.66 19.71
N VAL A 94 20.08 -0.15 18.56
CA VAL A 94 19.37 0.97 17.99
C VAL A 94 17.92 0.46 18.04
N VAL A 95 17.29 0.65 19.21
CA VAL A 95 15.87 0.71 19.32
C VAL A 95 15.64 1.87 18.39
N ALA A 96 15.35 1.51 17.12
CA ALA A 96 14.90 2.48 16.15
C ALA A 96 13.84 3.22 16.93
N ASP A 97 14.17 4.44 17.33
CA ASP A 97 13.39 5.15 18.35
C ASP A 97 11.96 5.06 17.82
N GLN A 98 11.03 4.59 18.64
CA GLN A 98 9.63 4.44 18.17
C GLN A 98 9.15 5.74 17.55
N ASN A 99 9.83 6.83 17.88
CA ASN A 99 9.64 8.15 17.30
C ASN A 99 10.18 8.20 15.87
N ASP A 100 11.37 7.65 15.59
CA ASP A 100 11.96 7.64 14.22
C ASP A 100 11.11 6.80 13.28
N VAL A 101 10.61 5.63 13.73
CA VAL A 101 9.71 4.78 12.92
C VAL A 101 8.36 5.49 12.69
N LYS A 102 7.81 6.17 13.69
CA LYS A 102 6.58 6.95 13.53
C LYS A 102 6.79 8.14 12.60
N GLN A 103 7.92 8.84 12.74
CA GLN A 103 8.25 9.96 11.87
C GLN A 103 8.40 9.49 10.41
N LEU A 104 9.18 8.44 10.18
CA LEU A 104 9.33 7.85 8.83
C LEU A 104 7.99 7.40 8.25
N SER A 105 7.11 6.79 9.07
CA SER A 105 5.78 6.40 8.61
C SER A 105 4.91 7.60 8.24
N SER A 106 5.01 8.72 8.97
CA SER A 106 4.28 9.95 8.63
C SER A 106 4.82 10.60 7.35
N GLU A 107 6.14 10.63 7.17
CA GLU A 107 6.76 11.15 5.94
C GLU A 107 6.37 10.33 4.70
N VAL A 108 6.33 9.00 4.82
CA VAL A 108 5.84 8.11 3.75
C VAL A 108 4.35 8.36 3.45
N GLN A 109 3.54 8.57 4.47
CA GLN A 109 2.13 8.90 4.33
C GLN A 109 1.94 10.22 3.59
N GLU A 110 2.63 11.29 3.99
CA GLU A 110 2.59 12.60 3.32
C GLU A 110 3.06 12.51 1.85
N MET A 111 4.09 11.71 1.59
CA MET A 111 4.56 11.48 0.22
C MET A 111 3.51 10.80 -0.64
N LYS A 112 2.81 9.79 -0.11
CA LYS A 112 1.70 9.11 -0.80
C LYS A 112 0.54 10.07 -1.10
N GLU A 113 0.19 10.91 -0.14
CA GLU A 113 -0.86 11.92 -0.31
C GLU A 113 -0.49 12.95 -1.38
N MET A 114 0.73 13.49 -1.33
CA MET A 114 1.23 14.40 -2.36
C MET A 114 1.25 13.77 -3.76
N MET A 115 1.70 12.52 -3.85
CA MET A 115 1.70 11.79 -5.11
C MET A 115 0.29 11.61 -5.64
N MET A 116 -0.64 11.17 -4.80
CA MET A 116 -2.05 11.01 -5.17
C MET A 116 -2.66 12.33 -5.65
N LEU A 117 -2.48 13.43 -4.90
CA LEU A 117 -2.98 14.74 -5.28
C LEU A 117 -2.42 15.21 -6.63
N SER A 118 -1.11 15.04 -6.85
CA SER A 118 -0.48 15.35 -8.13
C SER A 118 -1.05 14.52 -9.30
N MET A 119 -1.34 13.24 -9.06
CA MET A 119 -1.93 12.36 -10.09
C MET A 119 -3.39 12.70 -10.39
N LEU A 120 -4.16 13.25 -9.43
CA LEU A 120 -5.53 13.73 -9.67
C LEU A 120 -5.57 14.92 -10.66
N GLU A 121 -4.51 15.70 -10.75
CA GLU A 121 -4.38 16.81 -11.70
C GLU A 121 -3.88 16.38 -13.08
N ASN A 122 -3.55 15.09 -13.27
CA ASN A 122 -3.03 14.60 -14.54
C ASN A 122 -4.07 14.73 -15.66
N PRO A 123 -3.68 15.16 -16.88
CA PRO A 123 -4.60 15.27 -18.01
C PRO A 123 -5.22 13.92 -18.42
N THR A 124 -4.55 12.80 -18.12
CA THR A 124 -4.99 11.46 -18.51
C THR A 124 -5.99 10.89 -17.50
N ALA A 125 -7.20 10.51 -17.96
CA ALA A 125 -8.20 9.91 -17.07
C ALA A 125 -7.71 8.64 -16.36
N THR A 126 -6.89 7.82 -17.01
CA THR A 126 -6.31 6.60 -16.43
C THR A 126 -5.45 6.91 -15.21
N GLU A 127 -4.62 7.96 -15.27
CA GLU A 127 -3.79 8.35 -14.11
C GLU A 127 -4.65 8.91 -12.96
N ARG A 128 -5.71 9.67 -13.30
CA ARG A 128 -6.66 10.15 -12.28
C ARG A 128 -7.44 8.99 -11.61
N LEU A 129 -7.85 7.97 -12.39
CA LEU A 129 -8.45 6.74 -11.84
C LEU A 129 -7.50 6.02 -10.88
N LYS A 130 -6.24 5.90 -11.28
CA LYS A 130 -5.20 5.30 -10.45
C LYS A 130 -4.96 6.11 -9.17
N ALA A 131 -4.96 7.45 -9.26
CA ALA A 131 -4.86 8.32 -8.10
C ALA A 131 -5.99 8.05 -7.09
N VAL A 132 -7.22 7.93 -7.55
CA VAL A 132 -8.37 7.61 -6.68
C VAL A 132 -8.18 6.25 -6.01
N SER A 133 -7.64 5.23 -6.70
CA SER A 133 -7.42 3.91 -6.11
C SER A 133 -6.40 3.93 -4.96
N TYR A 134 -5.42 4.82 -4.99
CA TYR A 134 -4.46 4.99 -3.88
C TYR A 134 -5.09 5.47 -2.56
N THR A 135 -6.31 6.02 -2.61
CA THR A 135 -7.04 6.39 -1.38
C THR A 135 -7.20 5.20 -0.44
N GLN A 136 -7.32 3.99 -0.97
CA GLN A 136 -7.47 2.76 -0.18
C GLN A 136 -6.16 2.34 0.53
N GLU A 137 -5.02 2.84 0.06
CA GLU A 137 -3.71 2.56 0.64
C GLU A 137 -3.32 3.55 1.73
N LEU A 138 -4.10 4.61 1.91
CA LEU A 138 -3.86 5.61 2.93
C LEU A 138 -4.38 5.11 4.29
N ASN A 139 -3.50 5.05 5.28
CA ASN A 139 -3.88 4.66 6.65
C ASN A 139 -4.83 5.66 7.31
N LYS A 140 -4.69 6.92 6.95
CA LYS A 140 -5.51 8.04 7.41
C LYS A 140 -5.65 9.02 6.25
N VAL A 141 -6.84 9.56 6.09
CA VAL A 141 -7.14 10.54 5.03
C VAL A 141 -7.33 11.89 5.69
N ASP A 142 -6.61 12.88 5.21
CA ASP A 142 -6.71 14.26 5.69
C ASP A 142 -7.81 15.04 4.93
N ASP A 143 -8.11 16.23 5.44
CA ASP A 143 -9.12 17.10 4.84
C ASP A 143 -8.78 17.55 3.40
N LYS A 144 -7.48 17.64 3.05
CA LYS A 144 -7.04 18.04 1.71
C LYS A 144 -7.36 16.96 0.68
N VAL A 145 -7.12 15.69 1.04
CA VAL A 145 -7.47 14.54 0.20
C VAL A 145 -8.99 14.47 0.01
N ILE A 146 -9.77 14.66 1.07
CA ILE A 146 -11.24 14.68 0.99
C ILE A 146 -11.72 15.81 0.06
N ASP A 147 -11.18 17.02 0.18
CA ASP A 147 -11.51 18.15 -0.66
C ASP A 147 -11.16 17.90 -2.14
N ALA A 148 -9.99 17.32 -2.41
CA ALA A 148 -9.57 16.94 -3.74
C ALA A 148 -10.50 15.88 -4.37
N LEU A 149 -10.87 14.86 -3.61
CA LEU A 149 -11.82 13.83 -4.08
C LEU A 149 -13.21 14.43 -4.35
N LEU A 150 -13.72 15.29 -3.47
CA LEU A 150 -14.99 15.97 -3.68
C LEU A 150 -14.95 16.91 -4.92
N THR A 151 -13.82 17.56 -5.15
CA THR A 151 -13.59 18.36 -6.35
C THR A 151 -13.58 17.49 -7.60
N THR A 152 -12.87 16.37 -7.57
CA THR A 152 -12.83 15.38 -8.67
C THR A 152 -14.22 14.83 -8.95
N LEU A 153 -14.99 14.45 -7.94
CA LEU A 153 -16.38 14.00 -8.10
C LEU A 153 -17.24 15.05 -8.80
N ASN A 154 -17.07 16.32 -8.46
CA ASN A 154 -17.94 17.39 -8.97
C ASN A 154 -17.51 17.94 -10.32
N SER A 155 -16.23 17.85 -10.68
CA SER A 155 -15.67 18.64 -11.79
C SER A 155 -14.88 17.81 -12.81
N ASP A 156 -14.59 16.53 -12.57
CA ASP A 156 -13.85 15.72 -13.53
C ASP A 156 -14.63 15.57 -14.85
N PRO A 157 -14.00 15.83 -15.99
CA PRO A 157 -14.68 15.70 -17.29
C PRO A 157 -15.05 14.25 -17.61
N ASN A 158 -14.34 13.27 -17.05
CA ASN A 158 -14.61 11.85 -17.30
C ASN A 158 -15.59 11.28 -16.27
N GLU A 159 -16.72 10.80 -16.75
CA GLU A 159 -17.78 10.24 -15.91
C GLU A 159 -17.32 9.04 -15.08
N ASN A 160 -16.46 8.16 -15.64
CA ASN A 160 -15.93 7.02 -14.92
C ASN A 160 -15.03 7.45 -13.75
N VAL A 161 -14.24 8.51 -13.92
CA VAL A 161 -13.45 9.08 -12.82
C VAL A 161 -14.38 9.56 -11.72
N ARG A 162 -15.47 10.26 -12.04
CA ARG A 162 -16.45 10.70 -11.04
C ARG A 162 -17.09 9.53 -10.30
N LEU A 163 -17.45 8.46 -11.01
CA LEU A 163 -18.05 7.25 -10.39
C LEU A 163 -17.10 6.54 -9.44
N VAL A 164 -15.86 6.30 -9.86
CA VAL A 164 -14.84 5.65 -9.00
C VAL A 164 -14.50 6.54 -7.80
N THR A 165 -14.45 7.85 -8.01
CA THR A 165 -14.26 8.81 -6.91
C THR A 165 -15.41 8.78 -5.90
N LEU A 166 -16.66 8.68 -6.39
CA LEU A 166 -17.81 8.50 -5.51
C LEU A 166 -17.70 7.23 -4.67
N GLU A 167 -17.28 6.12 -5.28
CA GLU A 167 -17.09 4.86 -4.57
C GLU A 167 -16.03 4.98 -3.47
N ALA A 168 -14.89 5.61 -3.77
CA ALA A 168 -13.85 5.89 -2.78
C ALA A 168 -14.36 6.77 -1.63
N LEU A 169 -15.12 7.83 -1.94
CA LEU A 169 -15.75 8.67 -0.92
C LEU A 169 -16.77 7.93 -0.06
N VAL A 170 -17.53 7.00 -0.63
CA VAL A 170 -18.47 6.16 0.14
C VAL A 170 -17.74 5.29 1.16
N GLN A 171 -16.55 4.78 0.84
CA GLN A 171 -15.73 4.03 1.80
C GLN A 171 -15.22 4.94 2.93
N LEU A 172 -15.02 6.23 2.65
CA LEU A 172 -14.67 7.25 3.63
C LEU A 172 -15.88 7.85 4.36
N GLY A 173 -17.04 7.22 4.28
CA GLY A 173 -18.30 7.72 4.86
C GLY A 173 -18.31 7.90 6.39
N ASN A 174 -17.28 7.46 7.09
CA ASN A 174 -17.09 7.74 8.53
C ASN A 174 -16.65 9.19 8.79
N TYR A 175 -16.14 9.89 7.78
CA TYR A 175 -15.76 11.29 7.91
C TYR A 175 -16.99 12.20 7.71
N PRO A 176 -17.36 13.05 8.68
CA PRO A 176 -18.51 13.95 8.54
C PRO A 176 -18.45 14.86 7.31
N LYS A 177 -17.23 15.34 6.99
CA LYS A 177 -16.96 16.19 5.83
C LYS A 177 -17.30 15.49 4.50
N VAL A 178 -17.00 14.18 4.39
CA VAL A 178 -17.36 13.39 3.21
C VAL A 178 -18.88 13.31 3.05
N ARG A 179 -19.61 13.00 4.11
CA ARG A 179 -21.09 12.90 4.08
C ARG A 179 -21.73 14.22 3.66
N GLU A 180 -21.26 15.31 4.22
CA GLU A 180 -21.75 16.65 3.87
C GLU A 180 -21.42 16.99 2.43
N GLY A 181 -20.19 16.76 1.98
CA GLY A 181 -19.75 16.99 0.62
C GLY A 181 -20.54 16.18 -0.41
N LEU A 182 -20.83 14.90 -0.11
CA LEU A 182 -21.64 14.05 -0.96
C LEU A 182 -23.09 14.57 -1.10
N VAL A 183 -23.71 15.04 0.00
CA VAL A 183 -25.03 15.65 -0.07
C VAL A 183 -25.02 16.91 -0.95
N GLN A 184 -24.02 17.78 -0.80
CA GLN A 184 -23.86 18.96 -1.65
C GLN A 184 -23.62 18.63 -3.12
N SER A 185 -22.96 17.50 -3.39
CA SER A 185 -22.67 17.03 -4.76
C SER A 185 -23.94 16.65 -5.53
N LEU A 186 -25.04 16.28 -4.87
CA LEU A 186 -26.31 15.91 -5.50
C LEU A 186 -26.82 17.00 -6.48
N MET A 187 -26.70 18.25 -6.09
CA MET A 187 -27.18 19.38 -6.88
C MET A 187 -26.21 19.80 -8.00
N LYS A 188 -24.94 19.39 -7.91
CA LYS A 188 -23.88 19.75 -8.84
C LYS A 188 -23.76 18.77 -10.02
N GLN A 189 -24.25 17.55 -9.85
CA GLN A 189 -24.15 16.52 -10.90
C GLN A 189 -25.18 16.71 -12.00
N GLU A 190 -24.70 16.62 -13.23
CA GLU A 190 -25.54 16.65 -14.44
C GLU A 190 -25.72 15.27 -15.07
N SER A 191 -24.75 14.37 -14.88
CA SER A 191 -24.82 13.01 -15.39
C SER A 191 -25.90 12.19 -14.68
N PRO A 192 -26.86 11.62 -15.41
CA PRO A 192 -27.87 10.74 -14.85
C PRO A 192 -27.28 9.53 -14.12
N LEU A 193 -26.16 8.99 -14.63
CA LEU A 193 -25.50 7.82 -14.03
C LEU A 193 -24.89 8.17 -12.69
N VAL A 194 -24.20 9.31 -12.59
CA VAL A 194 -23.63 9.77 -11.32
C VAL A 194 -24.74 10.14 -10.31
N GLN A 195 -25.85 10.73 -10.78
CA GLN A 195 -27.01 11.04 -9.91
C GLN A 195 -27.64 9.77 -9.30
N VAL A 196 -27.77 8.70 -10.10
CA VAL A 196 -28.25 7.40 -9.64
C VAL A 196 -27.27 6.80 -8.63
N ALA A 197 -25.98 6.81 -8.92
CA ALA A 197 -24.94 6.31 -8.04
C ALA A 197 -24.87 7.08 -6.70
N LEU A 198 -25.05 8.41 -6.75
CA LEU A 198 -25.17 9.23 -5.51
C LEU A 198 -26.41 8.87 -4.69
N ALA A 199 -27.54 8.58 -5.33
CA ALA A 199 -28.74 8.14 -4.63
C ALA A 199 -28.49 6.83 -3.89
N ASP A 200 -27.81 5.86 -4.53
CA ASP A 200 -27.40 4.61 -3.89
C ASP A 200 -26.42 4.84 -2.74
N ALA A 201 -25.46 5.74 -2.93
CA ALA A 201 -24.52 6.10 -1.89
C ALA A 201 -25.20 6.67 -0.66
N MET A 202 -26.20 7.55 -0.82
CA MET A 202 -26.97 8.09 0.30
C MET A 202 -27.75 7.01 1.07
N VAL A 203 -28.33 6.04 0.36
CA VAL A 203 -28.96 4.89 1.01
C VAL A 203 -27.94 4.06 1.77
N LYS A 204 -26.80 3.73 1.17
CA LYS A 204 -25.72 2.94 1.80
C LYS A 204 -25.19 3.62 3.07
N LEU A 205 -25.05 4.93 3.03
CA LEU A 205 -24.59 5.72 4.16
C LEU A 205 -25.69 6.06 5.16
N GLN A 206 -26.96 5.72 4.90
CA GLN A 206 -28.14 6.11 5.69
C GLN A 206 -28.18 7.63 5.92
N GLU A 207 -27.88 8.42 4.87
CA GLU A 207 -27.75 9.88 4.97
C GLU A 207 -29.10 10.58 4.78
N LYS A 208 -29.84 10.70 5.85
CA LYS A 208 -31.21 11.27 5.85
C LYS A 208 -31.24 12.75 5.45
N ARG A 209 -30.13 13.49 5.67
CA ARG A 209 -30.06 14.91 5.29
C ARG A 209 -30.19 15.12 3.77
N SER A 210 -29.84 14.10 2.96
CA SER A 210 -29.97 14.13 1.51
C SER A 210 -31.41 14.20 0.99
N VAL A 211 -32.40 13.87 1.82
CA VAL A 211 -33.84 13.87 1.45
C VAL A 211 -34.29 15.27 1.00
N LYS A 212 -33.79 16.33 1.62
CA LYS A 212 -34.12 17.70 1.26
C LYS A 212 -33.61 18.03 -0.15
N GLU A 213 -32.38 17.71 -0.44
CA GLU A 213 -31.71 17.95 -1.72
C GLU A 213 -32.33 17.08 -2.81
N PHE A 214 -32.71 15.84 -2.54
CA PHE A 214 -33.45 15.00 -3.46
C PHE A 214 -34.81 15.59 -3.83
N LYS A 215 -35.57 16.14 -2.87
CA LYS A 215 -36.82 16.82 -3.14
C LYS A 215 -36.63 18.04 -4.03
N GLN A 216 -35.57 18.79 -3.86
CA GLN A 216 -35.21 19.92 -4.75
C GLN A 216 -34.84 19.43 -6.16
N LEU A 217 -34.07 18.33 -6.25
CA LEU A 217 -33.67 17.76 -7.52
C LEU A 217 -34.88 17.26 -8.34
N LEU A 218 -35.90 16.71 -7.67
CA LEU A 218 -37.17 16.30 -8.31
C LEU A 218 -37.95 17.46 -8.94
N GLN A 219 -37.72 18.70 -8.53
CA GLN A 219 -38.37 19.90 -9.10
C GLN A 219 -37.73 20.40 -10.38
N LYS A 220 -36.56 19.84 -10.80
CA LYS A 220 -35.93 20.20 -12.07
C LYS A 220 -36.76 19.66 -13.24
N GLU A 221 -37.15 20.54 -14.18
CA GLU A 221 -38.04 20.23 -15.31
C GLU A 221 -37.45 19.14 -16.25
N ASN A 222 -36.13 19.10 -16.42
CA ASN A 222 -35.44 18.21 -17.35
C ASN A 222 -34.77 16.99 -16.66
N LEU A 223 -35.32 16.55 -15.51
CA LEU A 223 -34.75 15.40 -14.84
C LEU A 223 -35.05 14.09 -15.61
N ASN A 224 -34.00 13.29 -15.82
CA ASN A 224 -34.14 11.98 -16.47
C ASN A 224 -35.13 11.08 -15.70
N LYS A 225 -36.02 10.37 -16.43
CA LYS A 225 -37.07 9.52 -15.83
C LYS A 225 -36.52 8.44 -14.93
N ALA A 226 -35.38 7.80 -15.29
CA ALA A 226 -34.75 6.77 -14.48
C ALA A 226 -34.20 7.37 -13.17
N VAL A 227 -33.58 8.55 -13.24
CA VAL A 227 -33.10 9.30 -12.06
C VAL A 227 -34.28 9.65 -11.15
N LYS A 228 -35.39 10.17 -11.73
CA LYS A 228 -36.60 10.50 -10.96
C LYS A 228 -37.11 9.31 -10.17
N GLY A 229 -37.32 8.17 -10.82
CA GLY A 229 -37.79 6.95 -10.16
C GLY A 229 -36.81 6.42 -9.09
N LYS A 230 -35.50 6.58 -9.31
CA LYS A 230 -34.49 6.21 -8.32
C LYS A 230 -34.54 7.12 -7.09
N ILE A 231 -34.63 8.43 -7.29
CA ILE A 231 -34.68 9.41 -6.20
C ILE A 231 -35.97 9.21 -5.37
N GLU A 232 -37.11 8.99 -6.01
CA GLU A 232 -38.38 8.72 -5.29
C GLU A 232 -38.24 7.50 -4.36
N LYS A 233 -37.68 6.40 -4.85
CA LYS A 233 -37.39 5.21 -4.03
C LYS A 233 -36.40 5.52 -2.90
N THR A 234 -35.35 6.27 -3.18
CA THR A 234 -34.35 6.66 -2.20
C THR A 234 -34.96 7.49 -1.06
N ILE A 235 -35.84 8.45 -1.39
CA ILE A 235 -36.58 9.24 -0.39
C ILE A 235 -37.44 8.31 0.49
N GLN A 236 -38.14 7.34 -0.08
CA GLN A 236 -38.95 6.39 0.69
C GLN A 236 -38.11 5.57 1.68
N VAL A 237 -36.89 5.20 1.31
CA VAL A 237 -35.99 4.42 2.17
C VAL A 237 -35.39 5.26 3.29
N LEU A 238 -35.11 6.55 3.03
CA LEU A 238 -34.40 7.43 3.97
C LEU A 238 -35.35 8.25 4.88
N SER A 239 -36.64 8.31 4.56
CA SER A 239 -37.66 9.03 5.36
C SER A 239 -38.10 8.20 6.54
#